data_3f0c38017b2a386fb9a56c4c267beb8a
#
_entry.id   3f0c38017b2a386fb9a56c4c267beb8a
#
_cell.length_a   1.000
_cell.length_b   1.000
_cell.length_c   1.000
_cell.angle_alpha   90.00
_cell.angle_beta   90.00
_cell.angle_gamma   90.00
#
_symmetry.space_group_name_H-M   'P 1'
#
loop_
_entity.id
_entity.type
_entity.pdbx_description
1 polymer ?
#
loop_
_entity_poly.entity_id
_entity_poly.type
_entity_poly.pdbx_seq_one_letter_code
_entity_poly.pdbx_strand_id
1 'polypeptide(L)'
;MYKRQILIYLANFSGEFYGLNQNLTTQWLMAQMGYIGPMLGQHHQFHHYNPGKSEFGEQRYFKIAETIYKNLDDHLSNNEYLAREYSIADIATFPWIARHPIHDIGLNKYLNLTRWYNKIAIRPAVIKGYDLLKDGTVPPSVN
;
A
#
# COMPACT_ATOMS: atom_id res chain seq x y z
N MET A 1 1.50 -16.45 -10.72
CA MET A 1 0.72 -16.16 -9.50
C MET A 1 -0.28 -15.05 -9.79
N TYR A 2 -1.58 -15.34 -9.68
CA TYR A 2 -2.70 -14.53 -10.19
C TYR A 2 -3.30 -13.63 -9.08
N LYS A 3 -2.61 -12.55 -8.68
CA LYS A 3 -3.13 -11.68 -7.62
C LYS A 3 -3.92 -10.47 -8.16
N ARG A 4 -3.30 -9.69 -9.04
CA ARG A 4 -3.89 -8.44 -9.55
C ARG A 4 -4.93 -8.68 -10.64
N GLN A 5 -4.75 -9.73 -11.43
CA GLN A 5 -5.77 -10.17 -12.39
C GLN A 5 -7.09 -10.51 -11.69
N ILE A 6 -7.02 -11.10 -10.48
CA ILE A 6 -8.23 -11.39 -9.68
C ILE A 6 -8.93 -10.09 -9.29
N LEU A 7 -8.20 -9.05 -8.86
CA LEU A 7 -8.80 -7.75 -8.54
C LEU A 7 -9.47 -7.11 -9.75
N ILE A 8 -8.81 -7.13 -10.92
CA ILE A 8 -9.38 -6.62 -12.18
C ILE A 8 -10.63 -7.42 -12.56
N TYR A 9 -10.55 -8.75 -12.49
CA TYR A 9 -11.68 -9.62 -12.80
C TYR A 9 -12.87 -9.33 -11.87
N LEU A 10 -12.65 -9.25 -10.56
CA LEU A 10 -13.71 -8.98 -9.58
C LEU A 10 -14.31 -7.59 -9.77
N ALA A 11 -13.49 -6.58 -10.05
CA ALA A 11 -13.97 -5.22 -10.29
C ALA A 11 -14.85 -5.15 -11.56
N ASN A 12 -14.44 -5.84 -12.64
CA ASN A 12 -15.26 -5.93 -13.85
C ASN A 12 -16.54 -6.74 -13.63
N PHE A 13 -16.47 -7.82 -12.86
CA PHE A 13 -17.62 -8.68 -12.58
C PHE A 13 -18.65 -7.99 -11.69
N SER A 14 -18.22 -7.27 -10.65
CA SER A 14 -19.12 -6.55 -9.74
C SER A 14 -19.58 -5.20 -10.29
N GLY A 15 -18.87 -4.62 -11.25
CA GLY A 15 -19.06 -3.23 -11.70
C GLY A 15 -18.56 -2.19 -10.68
N GLU A 16 -17.82 -2.61 -9.62
CA GLU A 16 -17.39 -1.74 -8.53
C GLU A 16 -15.86 -1.68 -8.42
N PHE A 17 -15.35 -0.63 -7.77
CA PHE A 17 -13.93 -0.46 -7.43
C PHE A 17 -12.94 -0.34 -8.59
N TYR A 18 -13.40 -0.31 -9.84
CA TYR A 18 -12.51 0.03 -10.95
C TYR A 18 -12.44 1.56 -11.17
N GLY A 19 -13.41 2.30 -10.63
CA GLY A 19 -13.52 3.75 -10.74
C GLY A 19 -14.02 4.22 -12.12
N LEU A 20 -14.35 5.51 -12.22
CA LEU A 20 -14.80 6.13 -13.47
C LEU A 20 -13.68 6.21 -14.52
N ASN A 21 -12.43 6.34 -14.09
CA ASN A 21 -11.26 6.36 -14.96
C ASN A 21 -10.45 5.05 -14.80
N GLN A 22 -10.85 4.03 -15.54
CA GLN A 22 -10.19 2.72 -15.51
C GLN A 22 -8.72 2.77 -15.93
N ASN A 23 -8.35 3.68 -16.83
CA ASN A 23 -6.95 3.84 -17.23
C ASN A 23 -6.10 4.33 -16.06
N LEU A 24 -6.56 5.33 -15.31
CA LEU A 24 -5.87 5.85 -14.14
C LEU A 24 -5.75 4.78 -13.04
N THR A 25 -6.84 4.05 -12.78
CA THR A 25 -6.82 2.94 -11.82
C THR A 25 -5.81 1.87 -12.23
N THR A 26 -5.78 1.52 -13.51
CA THR A 26 -4.82 0.54 -14.04
C THR A 26 -3.39 1.04 -13.94
N GLN A 27 -3.10 2.33 -14.22
CA GLN A 27 -1.77 2.92 -14.05
C GLN A 27 -1.27 2.76 -12.61
N TRP A 28 -2.10 3.11 -11.61
CA TRP A 28 -1.74 2.96 -10.21
C TRP A 28 -1.59 1.50 -9.78
N LEU A 29 -2.45 0.61 -10.29
CA LEU A 29 -2.32 -0.82 -10.05
C LEU A 29 -0.99 -1.37 -10.61
N MET A 30 -0.58 -0.91 -11.80
CA MET A 30 0.70 -1.28 -12.42
C MET A 30 1.89 -0.67 -11.64
N ALA A 31 1.80 0.58 -11.21
CA ALA A 31 2.81 1.21 -10.34
C ALA A 31 2.97 0.43 -9.02
N GLN A 32 1.86 -0.01 -8.42
CA GLN A 32 1.91 -0.86 -7.24
C GLN A 32 2.59 -2.20 -7.52
N MET A 33 2.25 -2.84 -8.62
CA MET A 33 2.76 -4.16 -8.98
C MET A 33 4.23 -4.13 -9.41
N GLY A 34 4.63 -3.13 -10.20
CA GLY A 34 5.96 -3.05 -10.80
C GLY A 34 7.00 -2.34 -9.92
N TYR A 35 6.55 -1.50 -8.99
CA TYR A 35 7.47 -0.68 -8.20
C TYR A 35 7.17 -0.69 -6.71
N ILE A 36 6.01 -0.20 -6.25
CA ILE A 36 5.72 -0.02 -4.82
C ILE A 36 5.88 -1.33 -4.05
N GLY A 37 5.16 -2.38 -4.47
CA GLY A 37 5.22 -3.67 -3.82
C GLY A 37 6.60 -4.31 -3.86
N PRO A 38 7.23 -4.48 -5.02
CA PRO A 38 8.56 -5.06 -5.11
C PRO A 38 9.62 -4.31 -4.31
N MET A 39 9.63 -2.98 -4.35
CA MET A 39 10.66 -2.18 -3.65
C MET A 39 10.47 -2.19 -2.14
N LEU A 40 9.24 -2.07 -1.63
CA LEU A 40 8.97 -2.26 -0.21
C LEU A 40 9.28 -3.70 0.23
N GLY A 41 9.05 -4.69 -0.64
CA GLY A 41 9.44 -6.08 -0.37
C GLY A 41 10.96 -6.25 -0.23
N GLN A 42 11.76 -5.58 -1.06
CA GLN A 42 13.22 -5.57 -0.90
C GLN A 42 13.64 -4.83 0.38
N HIS A 43 12.97 -3.72 0.71
CA HIS A 43 13.20 -3.04 1.98
C HIS A 43 12.94 -3.98 3.17
N HIS A 44 11.81 -4.72 3.18
CA HIS A 44 11.57 -5.74 4.21
C HIS A 44 12.71 -6.76 4.28
N GLN A 45 13.18 -7.23 3.10
CA GLN A 45 14.20 -8.26 3.01
C GLN A 45 15.52 -7.82 3.65
N PHE A 46 15.99 -6.60 3.37
CA PHE A 46 17.27 -6.11 3.86
C PHE A 46 17.19 -5.48 5.25
N HIS A 47 16.16 -4.68 5.51
CA HIS A 47 16.04 -3.92 6.75
C HIS A 47 15.46 -4.75 7.91
N HIS A 48 14.42 -5.56 7.65
CA HIS A 48 13.70 -6.27 8.72
C HIS A 48 14.12 -7.73 8.86
N TYR A 49 14.17 -8.49 7.74
CA TYR A 49 14.44 -9.93 7.82
C TYR A 49 15.93 -10.29 7.86
N ASN A 50 16.81 -9.49 7.30
CA ASN A 50 18.24 -9.74 7.23
C ASN A 50 19.06 -8.48 7.56
N PRO A 51 18.84 -7.83 8.72
CA PRO A 51 19.57 -6.63 9.09
C PRO A 51 21.09 -6.91 9.18
N GLY A 52 21.89 -5.96 8.70
CA GLY A 52 23.35 -6.06 8.73
C GLY A 52 23.98 -7.02 7.72
N LYS A 53 23.18 -7.74 6.91
CA LYS A 53 23.73 -8.66 5.89
C LYS A 53 24.27 -7.95 4.65
N SER A 54 23.79 -6.75 4.33
CA SER A 54 24.25 -5.93 3.23
C SER A 54 23.96 -4.46 3.51
N GLU A 55 24.95 -3.74 3.95
CA GLU A 55 24.84 -2.29 4.20
C GLU A 55 24.37 -1.53 2.96
N PHE A 56 24.93 -1.85 1.80
CA PHE A 56 24.52 -1.25 0.52
C PHE A 56 23.04 -1.52 0.22
N GLY A 57 22.58 -2.76 0.39
CA GLY A 57 21.18 -3.14 0.17
C GLY A 57 20.24 -2.43 1.13
N GLU A 58 20.58 -2.40 2.41
CA GLU A 58 19.82 -1.73 3.46
C GLU A 58 19.65 -0.24 3.17
N GLN A 59 20.74 0.48 2.95
CA GLN A 59 20.73 1.92 2.66
C GLN A 59 19.98 2.23 1.36
N ARG A 60 20.21 1.45 0.30
CA ARG A 60 19.56 1.62 -0.99
C ARG A 60 18.05 1.49 -0.89
N TYR A 61 17.56 0.39 -0.32
CA TYR A 61 16.13 0.11 -0.28
C TYR A 61 15.40 0.93 0.77
N PHE A 62 16.07 1.37 1.84
CA PHE A 62 15.53 2.34 2.77
C PHE A 62 15.22 3.68 2.05
N LYS A 63 16.19 4.24 1.31
CA LYS A 63 15.97 5.47 0.51
C LYS A 63 14.86 5.32 -0.53
N ILE A 64 14.76 4.16 -1.16
CA ILE A 64 13.69 3.89 -2.12
C ILE A 64 12.34 3.85 -1.40
N ALA A 65 12.26 3.22 -0.23
CA ALA A 65 11.04 3.16 0.57
C ALA A 65 10.59 4.56 1.04
N GLU A 66 11.52 5.39 1.52
CA GLU A 66 11.22 6.80 1.84
C GLU A 66 10.71 7.58 0.61
N THR A 67 11.31 7.36 -0.55
CA THR A 67 10.87 7.98 -1.81
C THR A 67 9.45 7.54 -2.20
N ILE A 68 9.10 6.27 -2.00
CA ILE A 68 7.75 5.77 -2.23
C ILE A 68 6.76 6.47 -1.30
N TYR A 69 7.07 6.58 0.00
CA TYR A 69 6.22 7.27 0.97
C TYR A 69 6.01 8.72 0.58
N LYS A 70 7.09 9.42 0.24
CA LYS A 70 7.03 10.83 -0.20
C LYS A 70 6.17 10.98 -1.46
N ASN A 71 6.38 10.17 -2.49
CA ASN A 71 5.64 10.27 -3.74
C ASN A 71 4.14 9.97 -3.55
N LEU A 72 3.80 9.01 -2.70
CA LEU A 72 2.41 8.73 -2.36
C LEU A 72 1.79 9.89 -1.57
N ASP A 73 2.50 10.46 -0.60
CA ASP A 73 2.03 11.60 0.17
C ASP A 73 1.81 12.83 -0.71
N ASP A 74 2.78 13.16 -1.57
CA ASP A 74 2.70 14.27 -2.52
C ASP A 74 1.48 14.10 -3.46
N HIS A 75 1.27 12.89 -3.99
CA HIS A 75 0.11 12.60 -4.83
C HIS A 75 -1.22 12.75 -4.07
N LEU A 76 -1.28 12.23 -2.86
CA LEU A 76 -2.46 12.26 -2.02
C LEU A 76 -2.76 13.65 -1.43
N SER A 77 -1.86 14.62 -1.57
CA SER A 77 -2.12 16.02 -1.18
C SER A 77 -3.29 16.65 -1.95
N ASN A 78 -3.46 16.25 -3.20
CA ASN A 78 -4.52 16.73 -4.10
C ASN A 78 -5.57 15.66 -4.46
N ASN A 79 -5.42 14.46 -3.92
CA ASN A 79 -6.30 13.34 -4.22
C ASN A 79 -6.70 12.63 -2.93
N GLU A 80 -7.97 12.25 -2.86
CA GLU A 80 -8.47 11.50 -1.71
C GLU A 80 -7.98 10.04 -1.72
N TYR A 81 -7.90 9.46 -2.92
CA TYR A 81 -7.43 8.10 -3.20
C TYR A 81 -6.48 8.10 -4.40
N LEU A 82 -5.78 6.99 -4.66
CA LEU A 82 -4.76 6.89 -5.71
C LEU A 82 -5.32 7.20 -7.09
N ALA A 83 -6.50 6.70 -7.42
CA ALA A 83 -7.19 6.94 -8.68
C ALA A 83 -8.38 7.92 -8.54
N ARG A 84 -8.29 8.89 -7.61
CA ARG A 84 -9.32 9.86 -7.20
C ARG A 84 -10.45 9.24 -6.38
N GLU A 85 -10.95 8.07 -6.76
CA GLU A 85 -11.96 7.30 -6.07
C GLU A 85 -11.33 6.04 -5.46
N TYR A 86 -11.95 5.52 -4.39
CA TYR A 86 -11.50 4.25 -3.79
C TYR A 86 -11.63 3.11 -4.80
N SER A 87 -10.52 2.47 -5.09
CA SER A 87 -10.41 1.53 -6.20
C SER A 87 -9.52 0.33 -5.88
N ILE A 88 -9.45 -0.61 -6.81
CA ILE A 88 -8.52 -1.75 -6.72
C ILE A 88 -7.05 -1.32 -6.63
N ALA A 89 -6.69 -0.10 -7.03
CA ALA A 89 -5.36 0.46 -6.82
C ALA A 89 -5.06 0.66 -5.33
N ASP A 90 -6.02 1.23 -4.59
CA ASP A 90 -5.94 1.42 -3.14
C ASP A 90 -5.96 0.07 -2.42
N ILE A 91 -6.87 -0.82 -2.81
CA ILE A 91 -6.97 -2.18 -2.26
C ILE A 91 -5.66 -2.95 -2.41
N ALA A 92 -4.95 -2.79 -3.54
CA ALA A 92 -3.68 -3.46 -3.78
C ALA A 92 -2.49 -2.81 -3.06
N THR A 93 -2.55 -1.49 -2.82
CA THR A 93 -1.44 -0.71 -2.22
C THR A 93 -1.51 -0.72 -0.70
N PHE A 94 -2.71 -0.64 -0.13
CA PHE A 94 -2.92 -0.56 1.31
C PHE A 94 -2.17 -1.65 2.12
N PRO A 95 -2.20 -2.95 1.77
CA PRO A 95 -1.52 -3.97 2.55
C PRO A 95 0.01 -3.81 2.61
N TRP A 96 0.60 -3.09 1.66
CA TRP A 96 2.02 -2.77 1.68
C TRP A 96 2.32 -1.65 2.67
N ILE A 97 1.52 -0.58 2.66
CA ILE A 97 1.67 0.52 3.62
C ILE A 97 1.27 0.08 5.04
N ALA A 98 0.33 -0.84 5.19
CA ALA A 98 -0.04 -1.41 6.48
C ALA A 98 1.10 -2.17 7.18
N ARG A 99 2.21 -2.40 6.49
CA ARG A 99 3.44 -2.90 7.10
C ARG A 99 4.38 -1.78 7.60
N HIS A 100 3.89 -0.56 7.70
CA HIS A 100 4.65 0.60 8.18
C HIS A 100 5.43 0.38 9.50
N PRO A 101 4.98 -0.45 10.47
CA PRO A 101 5.76 -0.66 11.68
C PRO A 101 7.12 -1.30 11.43
N ILE A 102 7.24 -2.14 10.38
CA ILE A 102 8.51 -2.78 10.02
C ILE A 102 9.28 -2.01 8.94
N HIS A 103 8.72 -0.91 8.42
CA HIS A 103 9.44 -0.03 7.50
C HIS A 103 10.39 0.93 8.22
N ASP A 104 10.10 1.26 9.46
CA ASP A 104 10.91 2.15 10.31
C ASP A 104 11.14 3.55 9.71
N ILE A 105 10.18 4.00 8.89
CA ILE A 105 10.22 5.31 8.21
C ILE A 105 9.46 6.37 9.01
N GLY A 106 8.41 5.96 9.73
CA GLY A 106 7.50 6.83 10.45
C GLY A 106 6.39 7.37 9.53
N LEU A 107 5.30 6.59 9.41
CA LEU A 107 4.16 6.94 8.55
C LEU A 107 3.52 8.27 8.96
N ASN A 108 3.52 8.60 10.25
CA ASN A 108 3.00 9.84 10.80
C ASN A 108 3.68 11.12 10.29
N LYS A 109 4.86 11.03 9.69
CA LYS A 109 5.55 12.16 9.03
C LYS A 109 4.92 12.56 7.69
N TYR A 110 4.09 11.68 7.12
CA TYR A 110 3.46 11.79 5.80
C TYR A 110 1.95 11.98 5.98
N LEU A 111 1.52 13.23 6.17
CA LEU A 111 0.16 13.55 6.64
C LEU A 111 -0.94 13.10 5.68
N ASN A 112 -0.73 13.22 4.37
CA ASN A 112 -1.71 12.84 3.36
C ASN A 112 -1.79 11.31 3.22
N LEU A 113 -0.65 10.65 3.26
CA LEU A 113 -0.56 9.18 3.25
C LEU A 113 -1.16 8.60 4.53
N THR A 114 -0.93 9.23 5.69
CA THR A 114 -1.55 8.85 6.97
C THR A 114 -3.08 9.01 6.92
N ARG A 115 -3.58 10.13 6.39
CA ARG A 115 -5.02 10.35 6.19
C ARG A 115 -5.62 9.25 5.31
N TRP A 116 -5.01 8.95 4.15
CA TRP A 116 -5.43 7.89 3.24
C TRP A 116 -5.42 6.53 3.93
N TYR A 117 -4.34 6.21 4.64
CA TYR A 117 -4.20 4.96 5.38
C TYR A 117 -5.31 4.78 6.41
N ASN A 118 -5.51 5.75 7.29
CA ASN A 118 -6.52 5.70 8.35
C ASN A 118 -7.93 5.56 7.79
N LYS A 119 -8.23 6.26 6.68
CA LYS A 119 -9.54 6.17 6.02
C LYS A 119 -9.84 4.77 5.46
N ILE A 120 -8.82 4.06 5.02
CA ILE A 120 -8.96 2.68 4.53
C ILE A 120 -8.98 1.69 5.68
N ALA A 121 -8.13 1.87 6.69
CA ALA A 121 -7.98 0.96 7.82
C ALA A 121 -9.30 0.73 8.59
N ILE A 122 -10.15 1.75 8.69
CA ILE A 122 -11.43 1.68 9.41
C ILE A 122 -12.58 1.08 8.58
N ARG A 123 -12.35 0.75 7.31
CA ARG A 123 -13.41 0.17 6.46
C ARG A 123 -13.81 -1.21 6.99
N PRO A 124 -15.11 -1.52 7.17
CA PRO A 124 -15.54 -2.80 7.70
C PRO A 124 -15.00 -4.02 6.93
N ALA A 125 -14.92 -3.91 5.59
CA ALA A 125 -14.38 -4.98 4.75
C ALA A 125 -12.89 -5.18 4.96
N VAL A 126 -12.11 -4.12 5.25
CA VAL A 126 -10.68 -4.19 5.55
C VAL A 126 -10.47 -4.83 6.91
N ILE A 127 -11.19 -4.40 7.94
CA ILE A 127 -11.14 -4.99 9.28
C ILE A 127 -11.48 -6.48 9.20
N LYS A 128 -12.58 -6.83 8.52
CA LYS A 128 -12.95 -8.24 8.32
C LYS A 128 -11.88 -9.05 7.56
N GLY A 129 -11.21 -8.42 6.58
CA GLY A 129 -10.14 -9.08 5.84
C GLY A 129 -8.87 -9.31 6.67
N TYR A 130 -8.58 -8.44 7.63
CA TYR A 130 -7.47 -8.63 8.59
C TYR A 130 -7.81 -9.68 9.64
N ASP A 131 -9.05 -9.75 10.09
CA ASP A 131 -9.53 -10.74 11.08
C ASP A 131 -10.00 -12.06 10.41
N LEU A 132 -9.40 -12.43 9.28
CA LEU A 132 -9.79 -13.63 8.54
C LEU A 132 -9.66 -14.92 9.38
N LEU A 133 -8.67 -15.00 10.23
CA LEU A 133 -8.45 -16.13 11.13
C LEU A 133 -9.24 -16.01 12.47
N LYS A 134 -10.01 -14.94 12.65
CA LYS A 134 -10.78 -14.65 13.86
C LYS A 134 -9.91 -14.58 15.13
N ASP A 135 -8.73 -14.02 15.00
CA ASP A 135 -7.75 -13.81 16.08
C ASP A 135 -7.73 -12.37 16.60
N GLY A 136 -8.64 -11.52 16.12
CA GLY A 136 -8.72 -10.10 16.49
C GLY A 136 -7.68 -9.22 15.79
N THR A 137 -6.99 -9.73 14.79
CA THR A 137 -6.02 -8.92 14.03
C THR A 137 -6.70 -7.76 13.32
N VAL A 138 -6.14 -6.56 13.47
CA VAL A 138 -6.60 -5.33 12.81
C VAL A 138 -5.43 -4.64 12.09
N PRO A 139 -5.69 -3.72 11.15
CA PRO A 139 -4.63 -2.90 10.56
C PRO A 139 -3.87 -2.15 11.67
N PRO A 140 -2.52 -2.07 11.61
CA PRO A 140 -1.72 -1.35 12.60
C PRO A 140 -2.14 0.12 12.73
N SER A 141 -2.21 0.63 13.97
CA SER A 141 -2.44 2.05 14.22
C SER A 141 -1.22 2.89 13.86
N VAL A 142 -1.45 4.12 13.43
CA VAL A 142 -0.37 5.11 13.22
C VAL A 142 -0.21 5.91 14.50
N ASN A 143 0.94 5.74 15.15
CA ASN A 143 1.32 6.45 16.39
C ASN A 143 2.08 7.74 16.07
#